data_2c1a277d48cd5c5063d426c049f4c35e
#
_entry.id   2c1a277d48cd5c5063d426c049f4c35e
#
_cell.length_a   1.000
_cell.length_b   1.000
_cell.length_c   1.000
_cell.angle_alpha   90.00
_cell.angle_beta   90.00
_cell.angle_gamma   90.00
#
_symmetry.space_group_name_H-M   'P 1'
#
loop_
_entity.id
_entity.type
_entity.pdbx_description
1 polymer ?
#
loop_
_entity_poly.entity_id
_entity_poly.type
_entity_poly.pdbx_seq_one_letter_code
_entity_poly.pdbx_strand_id
1 'polypeptide(L)'
;MKLTWNEVSNEMKRMEKAESTKLNPNKTIVIRLDMRSGGSFVRGLNKPFDDSFSEAMEKTAKELAKQVQGAQLVYFGSDEITILLFKNKVKKEFTPFFEGKLQKTVSLTAAIATAEFNKAWLEIINRTEDSEYKEILKSKLFYARFDSRAFNIEGGINEALASLWWRMKDVSRNSVQMLGRKYFSQKQVQNLKTYEVANKLDEIGHKWDDEVRTVNKYGNLFIREAYLGEGYNPKTKETVKVTRHDWFGTPEEQMKEFLSVRELEDLQKTKIFERLDFKE
;
A
#
# COMPACT_ATOMS: atom_id res chain seq x y z
N MET A 1 -50.78 3.51 14.90
CA MET A 1 -50.07 4.39 13.96
C MET A 1 -49.97 3.65 12.62
N LYS A 2 -50.52 4.21 11.54
CA LYS A 2 -50.36 3.57 10.22
C LYS A 2 -48.94 3.89 9.72
N LEU A 3 -48.20 2.86 9.36
CA LEU A 3 -46.91 3.02 8.75
C LEU A 3 -47.10 3.57 7.32
N THR A 4 -46.54 4.74 7.06
CA THR A 4 -46.44 5.26 5.69
C THR A 4 -45.00 5.10 5.19
N TRP A 5 -44.84 4.76 3.91
CA TRP A 5 -43.52 4.58 3.28
C TRP A 5 -42.61 5.81 3.51
N ASN A 6 -43.16 7.02 3.33
CA ASN A 6 -42.38 8.25 3.43
C ASN A 6 -41.84 8.48 4.85
N GLU A 7 -42.66 8.27 5.89
CA GLU A 7 -42.26 8.45 7.30
C GLU A 7 -41.18 7.45 7.67
N VAL A 8 -41.35 6.17 7.34
CA VAL A 8 -40.35 5.14 7.62
C VAL A 8 -39.06 5.42 6.84
N SER A 9 -39.16 5.74 5.54
CA SER A 9 -37.99 6.05 4.71
C SER A 9 -37.20 7.26 5.24
N ASN A 10 -37.90 8.31 5.66
CA ASN A 10 -37.25 9.49 6.22
C ASN A 10 -36.54 9.19 7.56
N GLU A 11 -37.15 8.41 8.41
CA GLU A 11 -36.56 8.04 9.69
C GLU A 11 -35.35 7.13 9.52
N MET A 12 -35.42 6.12 8.64
CA MET A 12 -34.26 5.26 8.33
C MET A 12 -33.09 6.07 7.75
N LYS A 13 -33.35 6.97 6.81
CA LYS A 13 -32.32 7.85 6.25
C LYS A 13 -31.73 8.80 7.31
N ARG A 14 -32.53 9.25 8.26
CA ARG A 14 -32.05 10.07 9.39
C ARG A 14 -31.08 9.28 10.27
N MET A 15 -31.44 8.03 10.61
CA MET A 15 -30.58 7.13 11.40
C MET A 15 -29.27 6.83 10.67
N GLU A 16 -29.31 6.45 9.38
CA GLU A 16 -28.12 6.20 8.56
C GLU A 16 -27.21 7.44 8.48
N LYS A 17 -27.80 8.63 8.36
CA LYS A 17 -27.06 9.90 8.27
C LYS A 17 -26.40 10.26 9.60
N ALA A 18 -27.01 9.93 10.74
CA ALA A 18 -26.47 10.23 12.06
C ALA A 18 -25.13 9.51 12.31
N GLU A 19 -24.96 8.33 11.75
CA GLU A 19 -23.71 7.54 11.82
C GLU A 19 -22.72 7.83 10.69
N SER A 20 -23.04 8.79 9.78
CA SER A 20 -22.17 9.10 8.66
C SER A 20 -21.03 10.04 9.06
N THR A 21 -19.80 9.55 8.93
CA THR A 21 -18.58 10.35 9.11
C THR A 21 -17.96 10.67 7.75
N LYS A 22 -17.45 11.88 7.58
CA LYS A 22 -16.68 12.30 6.40
C LYS A 22 -15.26 12.69 6.78
N LEU A 23 -14.33 12.26 5.96
CA LEU A 23 -12.94 12.73 5.99
C LEU A 23 -12.85 14.14 5.42
N ASN A 24 -11.98 14.96 6.00
CA ASN A 24 -11.77 16.34 5.56
C ASN A 24 -10.93 16.37 4.26
N PRO A 25 -11.46 16.85 3.12
CA PRO A 25 -10.71 16.89 1.86
C PRO A 25 -9.57 17.91 1.84
N ASN A 26 -9.55 18.86 2.79
CA ASN A 26 -8.47 19.86 2.90
C ASN A 26 -7.25 19.34 3.69
N LYS A 27 -7.30 18.13 4.24
CA LYS A 27 -6.21 17.45 4.93
C LYS A 27 -5.78 16.22 4.16
N THR A 28 -4.54 15.82 4.31
CA THR A 28 -4.08 14.54 3.77
C THR A 28 -4.90 13.40 4.37
N ILE A 29 -5.38 12.52 3.52
CA ILE A 29 -6.11 11.31 3.91
C ILE A 29 -5.16 10.13 3.77
N VAL A 30 -5.07 9.33 4.80
CA VAL A 30 -4.40 8.02 4.80
C VAL A 30 -5.46 6.94 4.74
N ILE A 31 -5.31 6.00 3.81
CA ILE A 31 -6.06 4.74 3.80
C ILE A 31 -5.04 3.64 4.04
N ARG A 32 -5.23 2.85 5.10
CA ARG A 32 -4.38 1.71 5.43
C ARG A 32 -5.18 0.42 5.39
N LEU A 33 -4.68 -0.53 4.62
CA LEU A 33 -5.25 -1.86 4.50
C LEU A 33 -4.28 -2.88 5.11
N ASP A 34 -4.84 -3.89 5.74
CA ASP A 34 -4.10 -4.99 6.36
C ASP A 34 -4.73 -6.33 5.99
N MET A 35 -3.91 -7.32 5.66
CA MET A 35 -4.45 -8.66 5.40
C MET A 35 -4.80 -9.34 6.72
N ARG A 36 -6.07 -9.63 6.91
CA ARG A 36 -6.53 -10.38 8.08
C ARG A 36 -5.79 -11.70 8.21
N SER A 37 -5.07 -11.87 9.32
CA SER A 37 -4.31 -13.09 9.61
C SER A 37 -3.23 -13.40 8.56
N GLY A 38 -2.53 -12.38 8.03
CA GLY A 38 -1.47 -12.52 7.01
C GLY A 38 -0.41 -13.54 7.39
N GLY A 39 0.04 -13.54 8.64
CA GLY A 39 0.99 -14.56 9.13
C GLY A 39 0.48 -16.01 9.05
N SER A 40 -0.84 -16.22 9.13
CA SER A 40 -1.44 -17.55 8.90
C SER A 40 -1.57 -17.84 7.42
N PHE A 41 -1.84 -16.84 6.60
CA PHE A 41 -1.90 -16.99 5.13
C PHE A 41 -0.56 -17.46 4.57
N VAL A 42 0.56 -16.86 4.99
CA VAL A 42 1.90 -17.20 4.48
C VAL A 42 2.47 -18.50 5.06
N ARG A 43 1.78 -19.14 6.01
CA ARG A 43 2.25 -20.42 6.56
C ARG A 43 2.27 -21.50 5.48
N GLY A 44 3.41 -22.17 5.33
CA GLY A 44 3.64 -23.21 4.31
C GLY A 44 4.12 -22.67 2.96
N LEU A 45 4.17 -21.36 2.76
CA LEU A 45 4.84 -20.74 1.61
C LEU A 45 6.37 -20.74 1.82
N ASN A 46 7.12 -20.39 0.78
CA ASN A 46 8.58 -20.30 0.83
C ASN A 46 9.08 -19.33 1.90
N LYS A 47 10.20 -19.64 2.52
CA LYS A 47 10.80 -18.84 3.60
C LYS A 47 12.20 -18.33 3.20
N PRO A 48 12.60 -17.15 3.69
CA PRO A 48 11.89 -16.26 4.61
C PRO A 48 10.81 -15.44 3.93
N PHE A 49 10.83 -15.32 2.61
CA PHE A 49 9.88 -14.57 1.78
C PHE A 49 9.41 -15.42 0.62
N ASP A 50 8.17 -15.21 0.22
CA ASP A 50 7.56 -15.90 -0.91
C ASP A 50 7.28 -14.91 -2.04
N ASP A 51 7.83 -15.20 -3.22
CA ASP A 51 7.72 -14.30 -4.38
C ASP A 51 6.29 -14.22 -4.91
N SER A 52 5.53 -15.31 -4.84
CA SER A 52 4.12 -15.32 -5.25
C SER A 52 3.26 -14.41 -4.37
N PHE A 53 3.54 -14.41 -3.05
CA PHE A 53 2.87 -13.52 -2.12
C PHE A 53 3.22 -12.06 -2.39
N SER A 54 4.51 -11.74 -2.54
CA SER A 54 4.99 -10.39 -2.83
C SER A 54 4.41 -9.85 -4.13
N GLU A 55 4.34 -10.70 -5.18
CA GLU A 55 3.74 -10.32 -6.46
C GLU A 55 2.23 -10.07 -6.37
N ALA A 56 1.49 -10.92 -5.65
CA ALA A 56 0.06 -10.72 -5.46
C ALA A 56 -0.23 -9.40 -4.71
N MET A 57 0.57 -9.08 -3.68
CA MET A 57 0.49 -7.80 -2.96
C MET A 57 0.81 -6.62 -3.87
N GLU A 58 1.84 -6.71 -4.71
CA GLU A 58 2.20 -5.67 -5.66
C GLU A 58 1.09 -5.40 -6.69
N LYS A 59 0.52 -6.45 -7.29
CA LYS A 59 -0.62 -6.32 -8.20
C LYS A 59 -1.82 -5.67 -7.52
N THR A 60 -2.11 -6.07 -6.29
CA THR A 60 -3.20 -5.50 -5.48
C THR A 60 -2.99 -4.01 -5.23
N ALA A 61 -1.78 -3.61 -4.83
CA ALA A 61 -1.43 -2.21 -4.60
C ALA A 61 -1.56 -1.36 -5.87
N LYS A 62 -1.11 -1.88 -7.02
CA LYS A 62 -1.26 -1.22 -8.34
C LYS A 62 -2.72 -1.03 -8.75
N GLU A 63 -3.57 -2.03 -8.52
CA GLU A 63 -5.00 -1.91 -8.84
C GLU A 63 -5.73 -0.94 -7.90
N LEU A 64 -5.41 -0.94 -6.61
CA LEU A 64 -5.90 0.06 -5.68
C LEU A 64 -5.47 1.48 -6.10
N ALA A 65 -4.21 1.65 -6.52
CA ALA A 65 -3.69 2.92 -7.03
C ALA A 65 -4.54 3.48 -8.18
N LYS A 66 -4.99 2.62 -9.09
CA LYS A 66 -5.81 3.01 -10.24
C LYS A 66 -7.26 3.29 -9.86
N GLN A 67 -7.84 2.54 -8.92
CA GLN A 67 -9.26 2.58 -8.60
C GLN A 67 -9.60 3.60 -7.51
N VAL A 68 -8.64 3.94 -6.62
CA VAL A 68 -8.89 4.91 -5.54
C VAL A 68 -8.71 6.34 -6.05
N GLN A 69 -9.83 7.00 -6.31
CA GLN A 69 -9.84 8.40 -6.76
C GLN A 69 -9.14 9.31 -5.75
N GLY A 70 -8.22 10.14 -6.24
CA GLY A 70 -7.48 11.09 -5.40
C GLY A 70 -6.19 10.53 -4.81
N ALA A 71 -5.89 9.24 -4.98
CA ALA A 71 -4.61 8.67 -4.59
C ALA A 71 -3.45 9.33 -5.35
N GLN A 72 -2.39 9.66 -4.63
CA GLN A 72 -1.16 10.24 -5.17
C GLN A 72 0.06 9.35 -4.88
N LEU A 73 -0.01 8.55 -3.84
CA LEU A 73 1.04 7.63 -3.42
C LEU A 73 0.39 6.36 -2.89
N VAL A 74 0.93 5.21 -3.30
CA VAL A 74 0.56 3.89 -2.77
C VAL A 74 1.82 3.14 -2.40
N TYR A 75 1.91 2.72 -1.15
CA TYR A 75 2.97 1.91 -0.61
C TYR A 75 2.43 0.54 -0.21
N PHE A 76 3.17 -0.52 -0.47
CA PHE A 76 2.93 -1.81 0.16
C PHE A 76 4.21 -2.40 0.74
N GLY A 77 4.09 -3.12 1.83
CA GLY A 77 5.17 -3.86 2.45
C GLY A 77 4.62 -4.98 3.30
N SER A 78 5.17 -6.17 3.14
CA SER A 78 4.60 -7.38 3.75
C SER A 78 3.13 -7.57 3.33
N ASP A 79 2.20 -7.61 4.27
CA ASP A 79 0.77 -7.81 4.12
C ASP A 79 -0.06 -6.52 4.30
N GLU A 80 0.61 -5.36 4.35
CA GLU A 80 -0.03 -4.04 4.49
C GLU A 80 0.06 -3.21 3.21
N ILE A 81 -0.97 -2.38 2.95
CA ILE A 81 -0.99 -1.36 1.89
C ILE A 81 -1.39 -0.02 2.50
N THR A 82 -0.65 1.03 2.17
CA THR A 82 -0.94 2.42 2.60
C THR A 82 -1.14 3.30 1.37
N ILE A 83 -2.22 4.06 1.34
CA ILE A 83 -2.56 4.98 0.26
C ILE A 83 -2.65 6.40 0.83
N LEU A 84 -1.94 7.34 0.22
CA LEU A 84 -2.06 8.77 0.55
C LEU A 84 -2.87 9.49 -0.51
N LEU A 85 -3.89 10.21 -0.06
CA LEU A 85 -4.72 11.08 -0.88
C LEU A 85 -4.52 12.51 -0.43
N PHE A 86 -4.14 13.38 -1.35
CA PHE A 86 -3.99 14.81 -1.10
C PHE A 86 -4.18 15.61 -2.39
N LYS A 87 -4.36 16.93 -2.25
CA LYS A 87 -4.48 17.84 -3.38
C LYS A 87 -3.11 18.00 -4.05
N ASN A 88 -3.05 17.75 -5.35
CA ASN A 88 -1.85 18.00 -6.14
C ASN A 88 -1.83 19.41 -6.76
N LYS A 89 -0.66 19.84 -7.27
CA LYS A 89 -0.47 21.18 -7.87
C LYS A 89 -1.36 21.45 -9.07
N VAL A 90 -1.72 20.43 -9.82
CA VAL A 90 -2.41 20.56 -11.11
C VAL A 90 -3.92 20.75 -10.94
N LYS A 91 -4.52 20.15 -9.92
CA LYS A 91 -5.98 20.19 -9.74
C LYS A 91 -6.39 21.36 -8.86
N LYS A 92 -7.28 22.23 -9.38
CA LYS A 92 -7.89 23.32 -8.60
C LYS A 92 -8.77 22.79 -7.46
N GLU A 93 -9.48 21.68 -7.71
CA GLU A 93 -10.36 21.05 -6.74
C GLU A 93 -9.92 19.61 -6.47
N PHE A 94 -10.01 19.19 -5.24
CA PHE A 94 -9.71 17.82 -4.79
C PHE A 94 -10.99 17.18 -4.26
N THR A 95 -11.40 16.10 -4.92
CA THR A 95 -12.50 15.26 -4.46
C THR A 95 -11.92 13.90 -4.08
N PRO A 96 -11.89 13.57 -2.79
CA PRO A 96 -11.40 12.27 -2.35
C PRO A 96 -12.36 11.14 -2.76
N PHE A 97 -11.88 9.92 -2.68
CA PHE A 97 -12.65 8.70 -2.94
C PHE A 97 -13.99 8.73 -2.20
N PHE A 98 -15.09 8.58 -2.93
CA PHE A 98 -16.47 8.70 -2.43
C PHE A 98 -16.75 9.97 -1.60
N GLU A 99 -16.19 11.12 -2.01
CA GLU A 99 -16.35 12.40 -1.30
C GLU A 99 -15.91 12.33 0.18
N GLY A 100 -15.00 11.40 0.51
CA GLY A 100 -14.52 11.20 1.87
C GLY A 100 -15.50 10.51 2.81
N LYS A 101 -16.60 9.92 2.33
CA LYS A 101 -17.52 9.12 3.18
C LYS A 101 -16.77 7.93 3.78
N LEU A 102 -16.49 7.99 5.08
CA LEU A 102 -15.58 7.06 5.77
C LEU A 102 -16.00 5.60 5.58
N GLN A 103 -17.26 5.25 5.86
CA GLN A 103 -17.74 3.86 5.74
C GLN A 103 -17.60 3.31 4.33
N LYS A 104 -17.92 4.13 3.30
CA LYS A 104 -17.75 3.73 1.89
C LYS A 104 -16.27 3.59 1.52
N THR A 105 -15.43 4.52 1.97
CA THR A 105 -13.99 4.48 1.71
C THR A 105 -13.39 3.19 2.24
N VAL A 106 -13.61 2.85 3.50
CA VAL A 106 -12.99 1.67 4.12
C VAL A 106 -13.58 0.35 3.59
N SER A 107 -14.90 0.27 3.42
CA SER A 107 -15.54 -0.96 2.95
C SER A 107 -15.15 -1.29 1.50
N LEU A 108 -15.13 -0.29 0.62
CA LEU A 108 -14.83 -0.52 -0.79
C LEU A 108 -13.34 -0.72 -1.05
N THR A 109 -12.44 -0.02 -0.35
CA THR A 109 -11.01 -0.30 -0.49
C THR A 109 -10.65 -1.69 0.02
N ALA A 110 -11.24 -2.16 1.12
CA ALA A 110 -11.07 -3.53 1.61
C ALA A 110 -11.62 -4.56 0.62
N ALA A 111 -12.80 -4.31 0.03
CA ALA A 111 -13.39 -5.18 -0.98
C ALA A 111 -12.54 -5.25 -2.25
N ILE A 112 -12.05 -4.11 -2.76
CA ILE A 112 -11.14 -4.04 -3.92
C ILE A 112 -9.87 -4.84 -3.64
N ALA A 113 -9.20 -4.59 -2.50
CA ALA A 113 -7.97 -5.31 -2.15
C ALA A 113 -8.20 -6.83 -2.08
N THR A 114 -9.30 -7.25 -1.46
CA THR A 114 -9.65 -8.67 -1.34
C THR A 114 -9.90 -9.30 -2.72
N ALA A 115 -10.63 -8.63 -3.59
CA ALA A 115 -10.92 -9.12 -4.94
C ALA A 115 -9.66 -9.20 -5.81
N GLU A 116 -8.87 -8.12 -5.86
CA GLU A 116 -7.69 -8.05 -6.72
C GLU A 116 -6.57 -8.97 -6.24
N PHE A 117 -6.39 -9.13 -4.92
CA PHE A 117 -5.43 -10.10 -4.41
C PHE A 117 -5.81 -11.53 -4.80
N ASN A 118 -7.07 -11.94 -4.60
CA ASN A 118 -7.49 -13.30 -4.95
C ASN A 118 -7.45 -13.55 -6.47
N LYS A 119 -7.72 -12.53 -7.29
CA LYS A 119 -7.54 -12.59 -8.75
C LYS A 119 -6.07 -12.78 -9.11
N ALA A 120 -5.16 -11.95 -8.56
CA ALA A 120 -3.73 -12.08 -8.78
C ALA A 120 -3.20 -13.45 -8.30
N TRP A 121 -3.69 -13.93 -7.17
CA TRP A 121 -3.35 -15.24 -6.63
C TRP A 121 -3.78 -16.38 -7.57
N LEU A 122 -4.98 -16.32 -8.13
CA LEU A 122 -5.46 -17.28 -9.12
C LEU A 122 -4.59 -17.27 -10.40
N GLU A 123 -4.20 -16.09 -10.88
CA GLU A 123 -3.29 -15.97 -12.03
C GLU A 123 -1.93 -16.64 -11.75
N ILE A 124 -1.39 -16.47 -10.53
CA ILE A 124 -0.14 -17.11 -10.10
C ILE A 124 -0.30 -18.62 -10.05
N ILE A 125 -1.37 -19.14 -9.46
CA ILE A 125 -1.66 -20.57 -9.44
C ILE A 125 -1.69 -21.16 -10.85
N ASN A 126 -2.35 -20.49 -11.80
CA ASN A 126 -2.52 -21.00 -13.16
C ASN A 126 -1.21 -21.13 -13.93
N ARG A 127 -0.23 -20.24 -13.68
CA ARG A 127 1.08 -20.27 -14.34
C ARG A 127 2.14 -21.08 -13.58
N THR A 128 1.89 -21.48 -12.33
CA THR A 128 2.83 -22.28 -11.54
C THR A 128 2.90 -23.70 -12.10
N GLU A 129 4.09 -24.14 -12.49
CA GLU A 129 4.34 -25.46 -13.08
C GLU A 129 4.62 -26.52 -12.00
N ASP A 130 5.33 -26.14 -10.92
CA ASP A 130 5.60 -27.03 -9.77
C ASP A 130 4.31 -27.51 -9.14
N SER A 131 4.03 -28.80 -9.25
CA SER A 131 2.78 -29.40 -8.83
C SER A 131 2.57 -29.37 -7.31
N GLU A 132 3.64 -29.59 -6.52
CA GLU A 132 3.57 -29.59 -5.05
C GLU A 132 3.33 -28.17 -4.53
N TYR A 133 4.11 -27.22 -5.00
CA TYR A 133 3.94 -25.82 -4.64
C TYR A 133 2.58 -25.27 -5.09
N LYS A 134 2.11 -25.67 -6.27
CA LYS A 134 0.79 -25.29 -6.79
C LYS A 134 -0.35 -25.74 -5.88
N GLU A 135 -0.28 -26.93 -5.29
CA GLU A 135 -1.30 -27.38 -4.33
C GLU A 135 -1.28 -26.56 -3.04
N ILE A 136 -0.09 -26.13 -2.58
CA ILE A 136 0.03 -25.19 -1.46
C ILE A 136 -0.67 -23.87 -1.81
N LEU A 137 -0.42 -23.31 -3.00
CA LEU A 137 -1.07 -22.07 -3.43
C LEU A 137 -2.59 -22.22 -3.54
N LYS A 138 -3.08 -23.32 -4.13
CA LYS A 138 -4.52 -23.64 -4.25
C LYS A 138 -5.21 -23.71 -2.89
N SER A 139 -4.55 -24.27 -1.88
CA SER A 139 -5.09 -24.37 -0.53
C SER A 139 -5.39 -23.01 0.12
N LYS A 140 -4.85 -21.92 -0.42
CA LYS A 140 -5.00 -20.54 0.06
C LYS A 140 -5.93 -19.68 -0.80
N LEU A 141 -6.40 -20.22 -1.90
CA LEU A 141 -7.28 -19.48 -2.81
C LEU A 141 -8.58 -19.06 -2.10
N PHE A 142 -8.94 -17.78 -2.23
CA PHE A 142 -10.08 -17.12 -1.59
C PHE A 142 -10.02 -17.00 -0.06
N TYR A 143 -8.87 -17.28 0.56
CA TYR A 143 -8.69 -17.04 2.00
C TYR A 143 -8.22 -15.63 2.34
N ALA A 144 -7.58 -14.95 1.39
CA ALA A 144 -7.15 -13.56 1.60
C ALA A 144 -8.36 -12.65 1.82
N ARG A 145 -8.32 -11.86 2.88
CA ARG A 145 -9.30 -10.83 3.23
C ARG A 145 -8.57 -9.65 3.81
N PHE A 146 -8.97 -8.45 3.43
CA PHE A 146 -8.38 -7.22 3.92
C PHE A 146 -9.36 -6.45 4.80
N ASP A 147 -8.88 -5.87 5.88
CA ASP A 147 -9.55 -4.76 6.54
C ASP A 147 -8.97 -3.43 6.06
N SER A 148 -9.72 -2.35 6.27
CA SER A 148 -9.28 -1.01 5.88
C SER A 148 -9.62 0.01 6.95
N ARG A 149 -8.74 0.99 7.11
CA ARG A 149 -8.89 2.15 7.99
C ARG A 149 -8.57 3.39 7.19
N ALA A 150 -9.34 4.46 7.41
CA ALA A 150 -9.08 5.74 6.76
C ALA A 150 -9.18 6.87 7.79
N PHE A 151 -8.26 7.81 7.73
CA PHE A 151 -8.19 8.93 8.66
C PHE A 151 -7.46 10.12 8.04
N ASN A 152 -7.69 11.31 8.61
CA ASN A 152 -6.94 12.50 8.25
C ASN A 152 -5.66 12.60 9.07
N ILE A 153 -4.60 13.11 8.43
CA ILE A 153 -3.39 13.56 9.09
C ILE A 153 -3.56 15.05 9.45
N GLU A 154 -3.30 15.41 10.71
CA GLU A 154 -3.49 16.78 11.18
C GLU A 154 -2.33 17.72 10.82
N GLY A 155 -1.08 17.26 10.90
CA GLY A 155 0.15 18.04 10.65
C GLY A 155 0.57 18.11 9.18
N GLY A 156 -0.34 17.81 8.25
CA GLY A 156 -0.10 17.99 6.82
C GLY A 156 0.81 16.92 6.20
N ILE A 157 1.55 17.32 5.14
CA ILE A 157 2.35 16.37 4.34
C ILE A 157 3.53 15.77 5.10
N ASN A 158 4.15 16.54 6.00
CA ASN A 158 5.28 16.04 6.79
C ASN A 158 4.89 14.86 7.67
N GLU A 159 3.78 14.96 8.38
CA GLU A 159 3.27 13.85 9.19
C GLU A 159 2.83 12.67 8.32
N ALA A 160 2.27 12.92 7.15
CA ALA A 160 1.91 11.86 6.21
C ALA A 160 3.16 11.12 5.72
N LEU A 161 4.23 11.84 5.39
CA LEU A 161 5.52 11.24 5.03
C LEU A 161 6.17 10.51 6.21
N ALA A 162 6.06 11.06 7.43
CA ALA A 162 6.53 10.38 8.65
C ALA A 162 5.78 9.06 8.90
N SER A 163 4.47 9.04 8.65
CA SER A 163 3.66 7.81 8.69
C SER A 163 4.16 6.77 7.70
N LEU A 164 4.48 7.17 6.47
CA LEU A 164 5.06 6.31 5.45
C LEU A 164 6.45 5.81 5.87
N TRP A 165 7.33 6.73 6.31
CA TRP A 165 8.66 6.40 6.80
C TRP A 165 8.61 5.36 7.93
N TRP A 166 7.69 5.52 8.87
CA TRP A 166 7.48 4.57 9.96
C TRP A 166 7.11 3.17 9.44
N ARG A 167 6.18 3.07 8.48
CA ARG A 167 5.81 1.78 7.87
C ARG A 167 6.97 1.12 7.13
N MET A 168 7.71 1.89 6.35
CA MET A 168 8.88 1.38 5.64
C MET A 168 9.98 0.90 6.61
N LYS A 169 10.21 1.63 7.71
CA LYS A 169 11.15 1.22 8.78
C LYS A 169 10.70 -0.07 9.44
N ASP A 170 9.41 -0.23 9.69
CA ASP A 170 8.87 -1.45 10.31
C ASP A 170 9.07 -2.67 9.40
N VAL A 171 8.76 -2.54 8.11
CA VAL A 171 9.02 -3.58 7.11
C VAL A 171 10.50 -3.94 7.07
N SER A 172 11.40 -2.95 7.02
CA SER A 172 12.84 -3.17 6.99
C SER A 172 13.35 -3.92 8.22
N ARG A 173 12.92 -3.51 9.41
CA ARG A 173 13.27 -4.20 10.67
C ARG A 173 12.74 -5.64 10.71
N ASN A 174 11.51 -5.83 10.30
CA ASN A 174 10.88 -7.15 10.27
C ASN A 174 11.56 -8.09 9.28
N SER A 175 12.04 -7.58 8.14
CA SER A 175 12.73 -8.38 7.14
C SER A 175 14.06 -8.95 7.63
N VAL A 176 14.83 -8.19 8.42
CA VAL A 176 16.05 -8.70 9.09
C VAL A 176 15.69 -9.82 10.07
N GLN A 177 14.63 -9.62 10.87
CA GLN A 177 14.17 -10.63 11.81
C GLN A 177 13.67 -11.90 11.11
N MET A 178 13.01 -11.78 9.97
CA MET A 178 12.56 -12.93 9.17
C MET A 178 13.73 -13.71 8.58
N LEU A 179 14.75 -13.02 8.06
CA LEU A 179 15.99 -13.67 7.60
C LEU A 179 16.69 -14.37 8.76
N GLY A 180 16.80 -13.70 9.91
CA GLY A 180 17.39 -14.29 11.12
C GLY A 180 16.70 -15.59 11.54
N ARG A 181 15.37 -15.65 11.49
CA ARG A 181 14.58 -16.84 11.82
C ARG A 181 14.73 -18.01 10.82
N LYS A 182 15.29 -17.77 9.66
CA LYS A 182 15.65 -18.82 8.70
C LYS A 182 16.86 -19.61 9.18
N TYR A 183 17.83 -18.93 9.79
CA TYR A 183 19.13 -19.50 10.18
C TYR A 183 19.27 -19.78 11.68
N PHE A 184 18.49 -19.10 12.52
CA PHE A 184 18.56 -19.21 13.97
C PHE A 184 17.22 -19.65 14.56
N SER A 185 17.27 -20.40 15.65
CA SER A 185 16.09 -20.73 16.44
C SER A 185 15.49 -19.47 17.09
N GLN A 186 14.20 -19.54 17.45
CA GLN A 186 13.51 -18.45 18.15
C GLN A 186 14.28 -17.97 19.41
N LYS A 187 14.84 -18.91 20.19
CA LYS A 187 15.61 -18.60 21.42
C LYS A 187 16.89 -17.79 21.14
N GLN A 188 17.53 -18.02 19.99
CA GLN A 188 18.79 -17.35 19.63
C GLN A 188 18.61 -15.92 19.13
N VAL A 189 17.41 -15.56 18.65
CA VAL A 189 17.10 -14.21 18.14
C VAL A 189 16.07 -13.46 18.97
N GLN A 190 15.46 -14.12 19.95
CA GLN A 190 14.48 -13.52 20.85
C GLN A 190 15.14 -12.39 21.65
N ASN A 191 14.49 -11.23 21.71
CA ASN A 191 14.94 -10.03 22.40
C ASN A 191 16.19 -9.34 21.81
N LEU A 192 16.73 -9.84 20.69
CA LEU A 192 17.82 -9.15 19.99
C LEU A 192 17.29 -7.95 19.21
N LYS A 193 18.04 -6.86 19.23
CA LYS A 193 17.81 -5.71 18.36
C LYS A 193 18.13 -6.08 16.91
N THR A 194 17.55 -5.37 15.97
CA THR A 194 17.71 -5.63 14.53
C THR A 194 19.17 -5.69 14.09
N TYR A 195 20.02 -4.79 14.56
CA TYR A 195 21.44 -4.77 14.23
C TYR A 195 22.20 -5.99 14.81
N GLU A 196 21.79 -6.49 15.99
CA GLU A 196 22.40 -7.68 16.58
C GLU A 196 22.07 -8.94 15.77
N VAL A 197 20.85 -9.01 15.24
CA VAL A 197 20.47 -10.12 14.33
C VAL A 197 21.24 -10.01 13.01
N ALA A 198 21.40 -8.80 12.45
CA ALA A 198 22.19 -8.58 11.24
C ALA A 198 23.65 -9.00 11.44
N ASN A 199 24.29 -8.59 12.54
CA ASN A 199 25.67 -9.00 12.86
C ASN A 199 25.81 -10.53 12.99
N LYS A 200 24.86 -11.19 13.65
CA LYS A 200 24.87 -12.66 13.75
C LYS A 200 24.72 -13.36 12.38
N LEU A 201 23.95 -12.76 11.47
CA LEU A 201 23.85 -13.26 10.10
C LEU A 201 25.19 -13.10 9.36
N ASP A 202 25.84 -11.93 9.48
CA ASP A 202 27.13 -11.64 8.87
C ASP A 202 28.23 -12.60 9.38
N GLU A 203 28.23 -12.94 10.68
CA GLU A 203 29.16 -13.90 11.29
C GLU A 203 29.09 -15.29 10.66
N ILE A 204 27.94 -15.69 10.12
CA ILE A 204 27.74 -16.98 9.44
C ILE A 204 27.76 -16.86 7.91
N GLY A 205 28.16 -15.69 7.38
CA GLY A 205 28.30 -15.43 5.95
C GLY A 205 27.01 -15.07 5.21
N HIS A 206 25.94 -14.76 5.93
CA HIS A 206 24.65 -14.36 5.35
C HIS A 206 24.41 -12.88 5.52
N LYS A 207 24.38 -12.14 4.40
CA LYS A 207 24.14 -10.69 4.42
C LYS A 207 22.73 -10.36 4.01
N TRP A 208 22.03 -9.61 4.87
CA TRP A 208 20.67 -9.17 4.59
C TRP A 208 20.59 -8.35 3.28
N ASP A 209 21.59 -7.51 3.00
CA ASP A 209 21.63 -6.69 1.78
C ASP A 209 21.74 -7.52 0.50
N ASP A 210 22.37 -8.67 0.56
CA ASP A 210 22.60 -9.53 -0.61
C ASP A 210 21.47 -10.54 -0.81
N GLU A 211 20.89 -11.07 0.28
CA GLU A 211 19.93 -12.18 0.22
C GLU A 211 18.47 -11.74 0.13
N VAL A 212 18.15 -10.54 0.62
CA VAL A 212 16.76 -10.08 0.66
C VAL A 212 16.48 -9.14 -0.52
N ARG A 213 15.44 -9.44 -1.30
CA ARG A 213 15.02 -8.58 -2.41
C ARG A 213 14.53 -7.22 -1.89
N THR A 214 14.73 -6.18 -2.69
CA THR A 214 14.32 -4.79 -2.38
C THR A 214 12.88 -4.69 -1.87
N VAL A 215 11.94 -5.36 -2.53
CA VAL A 215 10.52 -5.38 -2.13
C VAL A 215 10.29 -5.95 -0.74
N ASN A 216 11.11 -6.89 -0.31
CA ASN A 216 11.03 -7.50 1.02
C ASN A 216 11.81 -6.71 2.07
N LYS A 217 12.85 -5.95 1.65
CA LYS A 217 13.61 -5.05 2.52
C LYS A 217 12.85 -3.80 2.91
N TYR A 218 12.21 -3.16 1.91
CA TYR A 218 11.69 -1.80 2.03
C TYR A 218 10.21 -1.68 1.65
N GLY A 219 9.60 -2.76 1.14
CA GLY A 219 8.33 -2.69 0.44
C GLY A 219 8.51 -2.16 -0.99
N ASN A 220 7.43 -1.70 -1.59
CA ASN A 220 7.48 -0.95 -2.84
C ASN A 220 6.52 0.24 -2.79
N LEU A 221 6.94 1.33 -3.42
CA LEU A 221 6.24 2.61 -3.41
C LEU A 221 5.93 3.04 -4.83
N PHE A 222 4.67 3.30 -5.12
CA PHE A 222 4.19 3.84 -6.39
C PHE A 222 3.75 5.28 -6.21
N ILE A 223 4.27 6.17 -7.06
CA ILE A 223 3.92 7.58 -7.07
C ILE A 223 3.21 7.89 -8.39
N ARG A 224 2.17 8.69 -8.31
CA ARG A 224 1.43 9.16 -9.47
C ARG A 224 2.08 10.40 -10.03
N GLU A 225 2.75 10.26 -11.18
CA GLU A 225 3.49 11.32 -11.83
C GLU A 225 2.87 11.74 -13.16
N ALA A 226 3.06 13.02 -13.50
CA ALA A 226 2.71 13.54 -14.80
C ALA A 226 3.81 13.24 -15.83
N TYR A 227 3.43 12.85 -17.04
CA TYR A 227 4.33 12.70 -18.16
C TYR A 227 3.72 13.25 -19.45
N LEU A 228 4.57 13.63 -20.40
CA LEU A 228 4.14 14.05 -21.73
C LEU A 228 3.92 12.81 -22.61
N GLY A 229 2.67 12.60 -22.99
CA GLY A 229 2.27 11.55 -23.93
C GLY A 229 1.71 12.13 -25.21
N GLU A 230 1.46 11.28 -26.19
CA GLU A 230 0.78 11.66 -27.41
C GLU A 230 -0.72 11.43 -27.32
N GLY A 231 -1.50 12.37 -27.80
CA GLY A 231 -2.94 12.31 -27.93
C GLY A 231 -3.37 12.68 -29.33
N TYR A 232 -4.48 12.12 -29.81
CA TYR A 232 -5.06 12.48 -31.10
C TYR A 232 -6.19 13.51 -30.88
N ASN A 233 -6.07 14.65 -31.59
CA ASN A 233 -7.14 15.65 -31.59
C ASN A 233 -8.10 15.38 -32.76
N PRO A 234 -9.31 14.90 -32.53
CA PRO A 234 -10.25 14.56 -33.62
C PRO A 234 -10.74 15.77 -34.41
N LYS A 235 -10.64 16.99 -33.88
CA LYS A 235 -11.05 18.21 -34.57
C LYS A 235 -10.00 18.69 -35.57
N THR A 236 -8.72 18.68 -35.19
CA THR A 236 -7.62 19.11 -36.07
C THR A 236 -7.02 17.95 -36.86
N LYS A 237 -7.37 16.70 -36.52
CA LYS A 237 -6.81 15.45 -37.07
C LYS A 237 -5.28 15.34 -36.88
N GLU A 238 -4.75 15.96 -35.84
CA GLU A 238 -3.32 16.00 -35.55
C GLU A 238 -2.98 15.26 -34.27
N THR A 239 -1.77 14.72 -34.19
CA THR A 239 -1.18 14.23 -32.95
C THR A 239 -0.66 15.41 -32.15
N VAL A 240 -1.10 15.54 -30.92
CA VAL A 240 -0.72 16.63 -30.01
C VAL A 240 -0.09 16.07 -28.75
N LYS A 241 0.85 16.81 -28.16
CA LYS A 241 1.39 16.47 -26.83
C LYS A 241 0.35 16.77 -25.76
N VAL A 242 0.08 15.79 -24.90
CA VAL A 242 -0.86 15.89 -23.79
C VAL A 242 -0.21 15.47 -22.49
N THR A 243 -0.51 16.14 -21.41
CA THR A 243 -0.08 15.69 -20.07
C THR A 243 -0.97 14.54 -19.64
N ARG A 244 -0.33 13.41 -19.38
CA ARG A 244 -0.94 12.20 -18.82
C ARG A 244 -0.38 11.94 -17.43
N HIS A 245 -1.05 11.09 -16.67
CA HIS A 245 -0.58 10.65 -15.36
C HIS A 245 -0.56 9.13 -15.33
N ASP A 246 0.50 8.56 -14.78
CA ASP A 246 0.61 7.13 -14.54
C ASP A 246 1.35 6.86 -13.21
N TRP A 247 1.40 5.60 -12.82
CA TRP A 247 1.98 5.14 -11.58
C TRP A 247 3.38 4.57 -11.83
N PHE A 248 4.38 5.19 -11.20
CA PHE A 248 5.78 4.80 -11.34
C PHE A 248 6.32 4.25 -10.01
N GLY A 249 7.00 3.11 -10.08
CA GLY A 249 7.70 2.53 -8.94
C GLY A 249 8.86 3.42 -8.49
N THR A 250 9.25 3.27 -7.23
CA THR A 250 10.34 4.04 -6.64
C THR A 250 11.61 3.20 -6.62
N PRO A 251 12.73 3.70 -7.19
CA PRO A 251 14.04 3.03 -7.13
C PRO A 251 14.52 2.80 -5.70
N GLU A 252 15.30 1.73 -5.50
CA GLU A 252 15.82 1.34 -4.18
C GLU A 252 16.64 2.44 -3.52
N GLU A 253 17.47 3.14 -4.28
CA GLU A 253 18.30 4.25 -3.78
C GLU A 253 17.47 5.39 -3.20
N GLN A 254 16.32 5.73 -3.80
CA GLN A 254 15.41 6.75 -3.27
C GLN A 254 14.70 6.28 -2.00
N MET A 255 14.39 5.00 -1.90
CA MET A 255 13.83 4.41 -0.68
C MET A 255 14.85 4.38 0.46
N LYS A 256 16.12 4.07 0.16
CA LYS A 256 17.23 4.14 1.12
C LYS A 256 17.48 5.58 1.59
N GLU A 257 17.50 6.54 0.68
CA GLU A 257 17.60 7.98 1.00
C GLU A 257 16.48 8.39 1.96
N PHE A 258 15.23 8.10 1.62
CA PHE A 258 14.07 8.44 2.45
C PHE A 258 14.15 7.81 3.85
N LEU A 259 14.56 6.55 3.94
CA LEU A 259 14.74 5.86 5.22
C LEU A 259 15.93 6.34 6.03
N SER A 260 16.91 7.00 5.43
CA SER A 260 18.08 7.56 6.14
C SER A 260 17.78 8.86 6.87
N VAL A 261 16.68 9.52 6.53
CA VAL A 261 16.25 10.77 7.14
C VAL A 261 16.02 10.60 8.64
N ARG A 262 16.50 11.57 9.45
CA ARG A 262 16.41 11.57 10.90
C ARG A 262 15.51 12.66 11.45
N GLU A 263 15.40 13.78 10.74
CA GLU A 263 14.56 14.91 11.12
C GLU A 263 13.30 14.96 10.26
N LEU A 264 12.16 15.26 10.87
CA LEU A 264 10.86 15.28 10.20
C LEU A 264 10.84 16.24 8.99
N GLU A 265 11.48 17.40 9.15
CA GLU A 265 11.54 18.46 8.13
C GLU A 265 12.36 18.05 6.90
N ASP A 266 13.32 17.15 7.07
CA ASP A 266 14.17 16.68 5.97
C ASP A 266 13.47 15.70 5.05
N LEU A 267 12.32 15.12 5.43
CA LEU A 267 11.53 14.27 4.56
C LEU A 267 11.06 14.98 3.28
N GLN A 268 10.86 16.30 3.34
CA GLN A 268 10.54 17.12 2.16
C GLN A 268 11.74 17.40 1.24
N LYS A 269 12.95 17.10 1.66
CA LYS A 269 14.17 17.25 0.85
C LYS A 269 14.53 16.00 0.07
N THR A 270 13.74 14.93 0.21
CA THR A 270 14.00 13.63 -0.42
C THR A 270 13.48 13.58 -1.85
N LYS A 271 14.07 12.72 -2.69
CA LYS A 271 13.60 12.44 -4.05
C LYS A 271 12.17 11.93 -4.11
N ILE A 272 11.71 11.21 -3.09
CA ILE A 272 10.32 10.78 -2.97
C ILE A 272 9.39 11.99 -2.90
N PHE A 273 9.72 12.99 -2.08
CA PHE A 273 8.89 14.21 -1.99
C PHE A 273 8.93 15.06 -3.26
N GLU A 274 10.08 15.19 -3.90
CA GLU A 274 10.20 15.92 -5.17
C GLU A 274 9.28 15.35 -6.26
N ARG A 275 9.06 14.04 -6.27
CA ARG A 275 8.18 13.33 -7.20
C ARG A 275 6.68 13.51 -6.87
N LEU A 276 6.36 13.83 -5.61
CA LEU A 276 4.99 14.15 -5.23
C LEU A 276 4.65 15.53 -5.76
N ASP A 277 3.70 15.64 -6.66
CA ASP A 277 3.21 16.93 -7.18
C ASP A 277 2.35 17.63 -6.11
N PHE A 278 2.95 17.83 -4.91
CA PHE A 278 2.28 18.39 -3.74
C PHE A 278 2.17 19.92 -3.86
N LYS A 279 1.00 20.45 -3.51
CA LYS A 279 0.75 21.88 -3.39
C LYS A 279 0.31 22.18 -1.95
N GLU A 280 1.01 23.11 -1.32
CA GLU A 280 0.60 23.72 -0.07
C GLU A 280 -0.73 24.47 -0.17
#